data_1fa5f3b1f4fdf3663ae2934db2215158
#
_entry.id   1fa5f3b1f4fdf3663ae2934db2215158
#
_cell.length_a   1.000
_cell.length_b   1.000
_cell.length_c   1.000
_cell.angle_alpha   90.00
_cell.angle_beta   90.00
_cell.angle_gamma   90.00
#
_symmetry.space_group_name_H-M   'P 1'
#
loop_
_entity.id
_entity.type
_entity.pdbx_description
1 polymer ?
#
loop_
_entity_poly.entity_id
_entity_poly.type
_entity_poly.pdbx_seq_one_letter_code
_entity_poly.pdbx_strand_id
1 'polypeptide(L)'
;MKKGLLYTIGASIILIICFIAFVLPSSLSSATQQQDALVFGKYNGKKISYEYGSDFTNFLSQYAEMFRNNGQEITQSNQFTLYNYAFNSTVLKYAQEYALKAAGYEVPQESINRQIKSYFTDENGKFSKKAYLQADPDFINQITDSITESLYSGRYNDDYYGTSGTFGGYKLFGLKSSEAESAFLDTFGQDRREFKMAVFNTKDFPKEEQEKYGKANSQKFVKYDMSIITVEKKEIAEKVISRISKGQITFEDAIAEYSDKNYSNSDGKLTNNSQYQIENLLEDKDSLSKVTDLAEGDISPALQTSIGFSIFKCDGAATQPDFTKDETLSDVLNYITIYEKTVVEDYYAEIAKKFTAEAKQSDMNTAAANYENVTVSDLEAFPLNYGSVNLFEIMETESNGLAGADKNEDFLTKAFALKVNEYSDPIVLNGDIAVLQYTQSVEKEVSEEEEDSGYGILISQLDQGSAQAAVFKDPKLENDFIGVYINNFMSSSF
;
A
#
# COMPACT_ATOMS: atom_id res chain seq x y z
N MET A 1 -35.54 -35.48 3.10
CA MET A 1 -34.63 -34.34 2.83
C MET A 1 -34.97 -33.03 3.59
N LYS A 2 -36.10 -32.94 4.29
CA LYS A 2 -36.52 -31.71 5.04
C LYS A 2 -35.83 -31.49 6.38
N LYS A 3 -35.07 -32.47 6.93
CA LYS A 3 -34.32 -32.31 8.18
C LYS A 3 -32.93 -31.62 7.97
N GLY A 4 -32.38 -31.66 6.76
CA GLY A 4 -31.04 -31.07 6.48
C GLY A 4 -31.04 -29.55 6.46
N LEU A 5 -32.09 -28.90 5.92
CA LEU A 5 -32.15 -27.44 5.81
C LEU A 5 -32.32 -26.75 7.19
N LEU A 6 -33.14 -27.32 8.06
CA LEU A 6 -33.31 -26.84 9.44
C LEU A 6 -32.03 -27.05 10.29
N TYR A 7 -31.29 -28.14 10.04
CA TYR A 7 -30.02 -28.40 10.69
C TYR A 7 -28.91 -27.44 10.20
N THR A 8 -28.88 -27.13 8.90
CA THR A 8 -27.92 -26.15 8.35
C THR A 8 -28.19 -24.74 8.88
N ILE A 9 -29.42 -24.29 8.95
CA ILE A 9 -29.76 -22.96 9.51
C ILE A 9 -29.48 -22.92 11.01
N GLY A 10 -29.85 -23.96 11.77
CA GLY A 10 -29.53 -24.04 13.21
C GLY A 10 -28.04 -24.14 13.49
N ALA A 11 -27.26 -24.87 12.67
CA ALA A 11 -25.82 -24.96 12.76
C ALA A 11 -25.14 -23.61 12.40
N SER A 12 -25.66 -22.89 11.41
CA SER A 12 -25.16 -21.55 11.05
C SER A 12 -25.37 -20.54 12.18
N ILE A 13 -26.54 -20.56 12.83
CA ILE A 13 -26.83 -19.69 13.98
C ILE A 13 -25.90 -20.02 15.17
N ILE A 14 -25.70 -21.30 15.47
CA ILE A 14 -24.80 -21.74 16.54
C ILE A 14 -23.34 -21.37 16.20
N LEU A 15 -22.92 -21.51 14.94
CA LEU A 15 -21.60 -21.09 14.47
C LEU A 15 -21.40 -19.58 14.56
N ILE A 16 -22.43 -18.77 14.24
CA ILE A 16 -22.38 -17.31 14.40
C ILE A 16 -22.23 -16.92 15.87
N ILE A 17 -22.98 -17.57 16.77
CA ILE A 17 -22.88 -17.34 18.22
C ILE A 17 -21.49 -17.75 18.75
N CYS A 18 -20.98 -18.89 18.31
CA CYS A 18 -19.64 -19.35 18.69
C CYS A 18 -18.55 -18.40 18.11
N PHE A 19 -18.74 -17.90 16.89
CA PHE A 19 -17.78 -16.97 16.27
C PHE A 19 -17.72 -15.64 17.02
N ILE A 20 -18.86 -15.07 17.37
CA ILE A 20 -18.94 -13.83 18.17
C ILE A 20 -18.24 -14.05 19.53
N ALA A 21 -18.43 -15.21 20.16
CA ALA A 21 -17.78 -15.54 21.42
C ALA A 21 -16.25 -15.76 21.31
N PHE A 22 -15.75 -16.22 20.13
CA PHE A 22 -14.32 -16.48 19.92
C PHE A 22 -13.54 -15.26 19.38
N VAL A 23 -14.23 -14.34 18.68
CA VAL A 23 -13.60 -13.14 18.11
C VAL A 23 -13.67 -11.95 19.07
N LEU A 24 -14.49 -12.06 20.13
CA LEU A 24 -14.44 -11.07 21.21
C LEU A 24 -13.10 -11.16 21.95
N PRO A 25 -12.34 -10.08 22.06
CA PRO A 25 -11.17 -10.04 22.94
C PRO A 25 -11.59 -10.46 24.35
N SER A 26 -10.78 -11.28 25.00
CA SER A 26 -11.03 -11.77 26.36
C SER A 26 -11.19 -10.66 27.42
N SER A 27 -10.86 -9.43 27.08
CA SER A 27 -11.12 -8.21 27.87
C SER A 27 -12.59 -7.80 27.94
N LEU A 28 -13.44 -8.26 27.02
CA LEU A 28 -14.88 -7.95 26.98
C LEU A 28 -15.74 -8.92 27.81
N SER A 29 -15.19 -10.03 28.30
CA SER A 29 -15.93 -11.04 29.06
C SER A 29 -16.11 -10.75 30.55
N SER A 30 -15.62 -9.62 31.06
CA SER A 30 -15.59 -9.35 32.52
C SER A 30 -16.40 -8.15 33.00
N ALA A 31 -17.26 -7.56 32.17
CA ALA A 31 -18.04 -6.39 32.59
C ALA A 31 -19.53 -6.55 32.28
N THR A 32 -20.31 -6.91 33.27
CA THR A 32 -21.75 -6.62 33.35
C THR A 32 -21.97 -5.11 33.58
N GLN A 33 -21.52 -4.29 32.63
CA GLN A 33 -21.93 -2.90 32.48
C GLN A 33 -22.32 -2.73 31.01
N GLN A 34 -23.39 -2.00 30.77
CA GLN A 34 -23.87 -1.56 29.47
C GLN A 34 -22.70 -0.86 28.74
N GLN A 35 -21.89 -1.67 28.02
CA GLN A 35 -20.77 -1.16 27.28
C GLN A 35 -21.35 -0.55 26.00
N ASP A 36 -21.11 0.72 25.77
CA ASP A 36 -21.48 1.38 24.53
C ASP A 36 -20.93 0.57 23.35
N ALA A 37 -21.78 0.24 22.40
CA ALA A 37 -21.39 -0.52 21.22
C ALA A 37 -20.22 0.18 20.50
N LEU A 38 -19.20 -0.57 20.08
CA LEU A 38 -18.08 -0.01 19.31
C LEU A 38 -18.61 0.54 17.98
N VAL A 39 -18.47 1.84 17.78
CA VAL A 39 -18.92 2.55 16.59
C VAL A 39 -17.72 2.85 15.70
N PHE A 40 -17.64 2.23 14.53
CA PHE A 40 -16.57 2.41 13.55
C PHE A 40 -16.74 3.65 12.66
N GLY A 41 -17.95 4.22 12.67
CA GLY A 41 -18.27 5.38 11.86
C GLY A 41 -19.78 5.58 11.74
N LYS A 42 -20.17 6.56 10.91
CA LYS A 42 -21.58 6.82 10.60
C LYS A 42 -21.72 7.24 9.15
N TYR A 43 -22.84 6.89 8.52
CA TYR A 43 -23.24 7.44 7.25
C TYR A 43 -24.60 8.16 7.40
N ASN A 44 -24.61 9.45 7.12
CA ASN A 44 -25.79 10.31 7.32
C ASN A 44 -26.45 10.11 8.71
N GLY A 45 -25.61 10.03 9.76
CA GLY A 45 -26.05 9.83 11.15
C GLY A 45 -26.39 8.38 11.54
N LYS A 46 -26.55 7.44 10.60
CA LYS A 46 -26.77 6.00 10.88
C LYS A 46 -25.45 5.37 11.30
N LYS A 47 -25.38 4.82 12.53
CA LYS A 47 -24.16 4.25 13.12
C LYS A 47 -23.76 2.95 12.42
N ILE A 48 -22.47 2.75 12.23
CA ILE A 48 -21.84 1.50 11.82
C ILE A 48 -21.18 0.93 13.07
N SER A 49 -21.87 0.01 13.75
CA SER A 49 -21.49 -0.47 15.08
C SER A 49 -21.27 -1.98 15.11
N TYR A 50 -20.30 -2.40 15.95
CA TYR A 50 -20.08 -3.79 16.31
C TYR A 50 -21.11 -4.19 17.36
N GLU A 51 -22.31 -4.52 16.90
CA GLU A 51 -23.46 -4.87 17.72
C GLU A 51 -24.16 -6.06 17.07
N TYR A 52 -24.66 -6.99 17.90
CA TYR A 52 -25.31 -8.17 17.40
C TYR A 52 -26.52 -7.81 16.52
N GLY A 53 -26.59 -8.39 15.32
CA GLY A 53 -27.67 -8.13 14.36
C GLY A 53 -27.55 -6.81 13.60
N SER A 54 -26.48 -6.02 13.81
CA SER A 54 -26.19 -4.85 12.98
C SER A 54 -25.79 -5.26 11.56
N ASP A 55 -25.99 -4.36 10.59
CA ASP A 55 -25.54 -4.60 9.21
C ASP A 55 -24.05 -4.92 9.14
N PHE A 56 -23.22 -4.23 9.95
CA PHE A 56 -21.79 -4.47 10.05
C PHE A 56 -21.46 -5.91 10.49
N THR A 57 -22.11 -6.41 11.56
CA THR A 57 -21.84 -7.77 12.04
C THR A 57 -22.40 -8.85 11.10
N ASN A 58 -23.48 -8.54 10.40
CA ASN A 58 -24.01 -9.43 9.36
C ASN A 58 -23.04 -9.57 8.19
N PHE A 59 -22.48 -8.46 7.67
CA PHE A 59 -21.44 -8.51 6.63
C PHE A 59 -20.18 -9.18 7.15
N LEU A 60 -19.75 -8.88 8.38
CA LEU A 60 -18.59 -9.53 8.98
C LEU A 60 -18.74 -11.06 9.00
N SER A 61 -19.91 -11.55 9.36
CA SER A 61 -20.21 -12.99 9.37
C SER A 61 -20.19 -13.59 7.96
N GLN A 62 -20.78 -12.90 6.98
CA GLN A 62 -20.79 -13.34 5.58
C GLN A 62 -19.37 -13.44 5.00
N TYR A 63 -18.53 -12.43 5.23
CA TYR A 63 -17.13 -12.45 4.78
C TYR A 63 -16.30 -13.52 5.51
N ALA A 64 -16.55 -13.71 6.80
CA ALA A 64 -15.90 -14.78 7.56
C ALA A 64 -16.23 -16.17 7.01
N GLU A 65 -17.50 -16.39 6.61
CA GLU A 65 -17.93 -17.64 5.98
C GLU A 65 -17.30 -17.81 4.59
N MET A 66 -17.25 -16.73 3.80
CA MET A 66 -16.60 -16.76 2.49
C MET A 66 -15.11 -17.11 2.59
N PHE A 67 -14.37 -16.55 3.54
CA PHE A 67 -12.96 -16.87 3.78
C PHE A 67 -12.78 -18.36 4.12
N ARG A 68 -13.62 -18.90 5.01
CA ARG A 68 -13.59 -20.33 5.36
C ARG A 68 -13.91 -21.24 4.19
N ASN A 69 -14.93 -20.88 3.39
CA ASN A 69 -15.31 -21.65 2.21
C ASN A 69 -14.19 -21.69 1.15
N ASN A 70 -13.36 -20.64 1.11
CA ASN A 70 -12.16 -20.56 0.27
C ASN A 70 -10.92 -21.22 0.92
N GLY A 71 -11.08 -21.93 2.05
CA GLY A 71 -9.98 -22.61 2.74
C GLY A 71 -9.03 -21.68 3.50
N GLN A 72 -9.41 -20.42 3.71
CA GLN A 72 -8.61 -19.45 4.46
C GLN A 72 -8.99 -19.46 5.94
N GLU A 73 -8.01 -19.65 6.80
CA GLU A 73 -8.20 -19.46 8.25
C GLU A 73 -8.23 -17.97 8.60
N ILE A 74 -9.09 -17.59 9.55
CA ILE A 74 -9.14 -16.22 10.05
C ILE A 74 -8.03 -16.07 11.09
N THR A 75 -6.97 -15.38 10.69
CA THR A 75 -5.81 -15.08 11.52
C THR A 75 -5.78 -13.60 11.90
N GLN A 76 -4.93 -13.22 12.83
CA GLN A 76 -4.74 -11.81 13.19
C GLN A 76 -4.30 -10.96 11.99
N SER A 77 -3.54 -11.54 11.05
CA SER A 77 -3.05 -10.83 9.87
C SER A 77 -4.13 -10.47 8.85
N ASN A 78 -5.20 -11.28 8.73
CA ASN A 78 -6.30 -11.02 7.78
C ASN A 78 -7.57 -10.51 8.46
N GLN A 79 -7.62 -10.46 9.79
CA GLN A 79 -8.75 -9.95 10.54
C GLN A 79 -9.06 -8.49 10.18
N PHE A 80 -8.04 -7.64 10.05
CA PHE A 80 -8.21 -6.25 9.62
C PHE A 80 -8.93 -6.17 8.26
N THR A 81 -8.53 -6.97 7.30
CA THR A 81 -9.14 -7.03 5.97
C THR A 81 -10.62 -7.41 6.04
N LEU A 82 -10.93 -8.39 6.87
CA LEU A 82 -12.30 -8.87 7.09
C LEU A 82 -13.21 -7.77 7.65
N TYR A 83 -12.72 -7.05 8.68
CA TYR A 83 -13.45 -5.93 9.29
C TYR A 83 -13.59 -4.75 8.31
N ASN A 84 -12.55 -4.48 7.53
CA ASN A 84 -12.57 -3.42 6.53
C ASN A 84 -13.61 -3.73 5.42
N TYR A 85 -13.69 -4.96 4.94
CA TYR A 85 -14.71 -5.36 3.97
C TYR A 85 -16.12 -5.18 4.54
N ALA A 86 -16.35 -5.62 5.79
CA ALA A 86 -17.64 -5.44 6.44
C ALA A 86 -18.01 -3.96 6.60
N PHE A 87 -17.05 -3.13 7.00
CA PHE A 87 -17.25 -1.69 7.11
C PHE A 87 -17.61 -1.05 5.77
N ASN A 88 -16.83 -1.34 4.73
CA ASN A 88 -17.05 -0.79 3.40
C ASN A 88 -18.40 -1.21 2.82
N SER A 89 -18.79 -2.48 2.97
CA SER A 89 -20.11 -2.96 2.53
C SER A 89 -21.26 -2.29 3.29
N THR A 90 -21.08 -2.03 4.58
CA THR A 90 -22.09 -1.31 5.38
C THR A 90 -22.23 0.14 4.93
N VAL A 91 -21.10 0.81 4.65
CA VAL A 91 -21.10 2.19 4.10
C VAL A 91 -21.84 2.24 2.78
N LEU A 92 -21.54 1.33 1.85
CA LEU A 92 -22.18 1.27 0.53
C LEU A 92 -23.67 0.99 0.66
N LYS A 93 -24.08 0.04 1.51
CA LYS A 93 -25.50 -0.24 1.80
C LYS A 93 -26.23 1.02 2.29
N TYR A 94 -25.67 1.74 3.26
CA TYR A 94 -26.29 2.94 3.81
C TYR A 94 -26.39 4.07 2.79
N ALA A 95 -25.36 4.22 1.94
CA ALA A 95 -25.35 5.20 0.85
C ALA A 95 -26.45 4.88 -0.18
N GLN A 96 -26.58 3.62 -0.57
CA GLN A 96 -27.63 3.15 -1.49
C GLN A 96 -29.04 3.39 -0.93
N GLU A 97 -29.27 2.99 0.32
CA GLU A 97 -30.56 3.24 1.00
C GLU A 97 -30.87 4.74 1.07
N TYR A 98 -29.87 5.56 1.41
CA TYR A 98 -30.04 7.01 1.49
C TYR A 98 -30.39 7.60 0.13
N ALA A 99 -29.65 7.24 -0.93
CA ALA A 99 -29.88 7.75 -2.27
C ALA A 99 -31.29 7.42 -2.78
N LEU A 100 -31.73 6.19 -2.61
CA LEU A 100 -33.06 5.75 -3.04
C LEU A 100 -34.18 6.39 -2.23
N LYS A 101 -34.04 6.50 -0.90
CA LYS A 101 -35.03 7.19 -0.05
C LYS A 101 -35.09 8.68 -0.37
N ALA A 102 -33.94 9.33 -0.63
CA ALA A 102 -33.91 10.73 -1.05
C ALA A 102 -34.58 10.94 -2.42
N ALA A 103 -34.54 9.93 -3.30
CA ALA A 103 -35.28 9.91 -4.57
C ALA A 103 -36.77 9.55 -4.42
N GLY A 104 -37.25 9.31 -3.19
CA GLY A 104 -38.65 8.94 -2.94
C GLY A 104 -39.02 7.49 -3.29
N TYR A 105 -38.01 6.60 -3.44
CA TYR A 105 -38.26 5.21 -3.74
C TYR A 105 -38.62 4.43 -2.47
N GLU A 106 -39.73 3.68 -2.57
CA GLU A 106 -40.12 2.69 -1.57
C GLU A 106 -40.31 1.34 -2.26
N VAL A 107 -39.86 0.26 -1.58
CA VAL A 107 -40.03 -1.09 -2.12
C VAL A 107 -41.53 -1.48 -2.13
N PRO A 108 -42.11 -1.81 -3.28
CA PRO A 108 -43.52 -2.18 -3.34
C PRO A 108 -43.77 -3.49 -2.59
N GLN A 109 -44.74 -3.47 -1.69
CA GLN A 109 -45.14 -4.66 -0.89
C GLN A 109 -45.45 -5.88 -1.77
N GLU A 110 -46.03 -5.67 -2.95
CA GLU A 110 -46.30 -6.74 -3.88
C GLU A 110 -45.05 -7.40 -4.46
N SER A 111 -43.97 -6.66 -4.60
CA SER A 111 -42.67 -7.22 -5.02
C SER A 111 -42.12 -8.13 -3.94
N ILE A 112 -42.17 -7.70 -2.67
CA ILE A 112 -41.81 -8.50 -1.51
C ILE A 112 -42.67 -9.78 -1.46
N ASN A 113 -44.00 -9.63 -1.54
CA ASN A 113 -44.92 -10.75 -1.50
C ASN A 113 -44.72 -11.76 -2.65
N ARG A 114 -44.22 -11.28 -3.79
CA ARG A 114 -43.92 -12.14 -4.95
C ARG A 114 -42.70 -12.99 -4.69
N GLN A 115 -41.65 -12.42 -4.11
CA GLN A 115 -40.39 -13.12 -3.80
C GLN A 115 -40.56 -14.04 -2.58
N ILE A 116 -41.30 -13.65 -1.54
CA ILE A 116 -41.60 -14.48 -0.38
C ILE A 116 -42.22 -15.83 -0.79
N LYS A 117 -43.08 -15.85 -1.83
CA LYS A 117 -43.71 -17.08 -2.30
C LYS A 117 -42.73 -18.15 -2.73
N SER A 118 -41.56 -17.80 -3.22
CA SER A 118 -40.53 -18.77 -3.63
C SER A 118 -39.90 -19.55 -2.47
N TYR A 119 -39.96 -19.00 -1.26
CA TYR A 119 -39.46 -19.66 -0.05
C TYR A 119 -40.43 -20.69 0.52
N PHE A 120 -41.71 -20.63 0.13
CA PHE A 120 -42.78 -21.50 0.65
C PHE A 120 -43.45 -22.26 -0.48
N THR A 121 -42.70 -23.12 -1.15
CA THR A 121 -43.22 -23.96 -2.24
C THR A 121 -43.46 -25.39 -1.79
N ASP A 122 -44.44 -26.06 -2.40
CA ASP A 122 -44.66 -27.50 -2.28
C ASP A 122 -43.68 -28.31 -3.15
N GLU A 123 -43.85 -29.63 -3.18
CA GLU A 123 -42.99 -30.55 -3.95
C GLU A 123 -43.08 -30.32 -5.48
N ASN A 124 -44.12 -29.63 -5.94
CA ASN A 124 -44.35 -29.29 -7.34
C ASN A 124 -43.91 -27.84 -7.67
N GLY A 125 -43.27 -27.15 -6.75
CA GLY A 125 -42.81 -25.76 -6.94
C GLY A 125 -43.94 -24.72 -6.82
N LYS A 126 -45.16 -25.09 -6.38
CA LYS A 126 -46.27 -24.15 -6.16
C LYS A 126 -46.26 -23.62 -4.74
N PHE A 127 -46.66 -22.35 -4.59
CA PHE A 127 -46.81 -21.72 -3.28
C PHE A 127 -47.70 -22.51 -2.33
N SER A 128 -47.19 -22.86 -1.16
CA SER A 128 -47.89 -23.56 -0.09
C SER A 128 -48.31 -22.58 1.01
N LYS A 129 -49.57 -22.13 0.97
CA LYS A 129 -50.15 -21.31 2.03
C LYS A 129 -50.01 -21.95 3.42
N LYS A 130 -50.12 -23.31 3.48
CA LYS A 130 -49.96 -24.04 4.74
C LYS A 130 -48.54 -23.92 5.30
N ALA A 131 -47.51 -24.07 4.46
CA ALA A 131 -46.12 -23.92 4.88
C ALA A 131 -45.82 -22.49 5.37
N TYR A 132 -46.37 -21.49 4.69
CA TYR A 132 -46.25 -20.09 5.09
C TYR A 132 -46.89 -19.82 6.46
N LEU A 133 -48.13 -20.28 6.69
CA LEU A 133 -48.84 -20.06 7.96
C LEU A 133 -48.26 -20.86 9.13
N GLN A 134 -47.51 -21.92 8.86
CA GLN A 134 -46.82 -22.73 9.87
C GLN A 134 -45.38 -22.32 10.13
N ALA A 135 -44.87 -21.38 9.38
CA ALA A 135 -43.52 -20.89 9.55
C ALA A 135 -43.41 -19.97 10.79
N ASP A 136 -42.23 -19.96 11.38
CA ASP A 136 -41.94 -19.08 12.49
C ASP A 136 -42.05 -17.62 12.03
N PRO A 137 -42.75 -16.74 12.76
CA PRO A 137 -42.85 -15.32 12.45
C PRO A 137 -41.50 -14.64 12.33
N ASP A 138 -40.50 -14.98 13.14
CA ASP A 138 -39.15 -14.40 13.09
C ASP A 138 -38.42 -14.80 11.80
N PHE A 139 -38.62 -16.01 11.31
CA PHE A 139 -38.12 -16.46 10.03
C PHE A 139 -38.76 -15.71 8.85
N ILE A 140 -40.09 -15.45 8.93
CA ILE A 140 -40.79 -14.67 7.92
C ILE A 140 -40.27 -13.23 7.89
N ASN A 141 -40.04 -12.62 9.06
CA ASN A 141 -39.48 -11.29 9.17
C ASN A 141 -38.07 -11.23 8.57
N GLN A 142 -37.17 -12.16 8.91
CA GLN A 142 -35.81 -12.23 8.35
C GLN A 142 -35.81 -12.36 6.82
N ILE A 143 -36.67 -13.20 6.25
CA ILE A 143 -36.79 -13.31 4.80
C ILE A 143 -37.34 -12.02 4.19
N THR A 144 -38.34 -11.39 4.84
CA THR A 144 -38.91 -10.12 4.38
C THR A 144 -37.85 -9.02 4.32
N ASP A 145 -37.04 -8.90 5.37
CA ASP A 145 -35.96 -7.93 5.44
C ASP A 145 -34.90 -8.21 4.37
N SER A 146 -34.47 -9.45 4.22
CA SER A 146 -33.52 -9.87 3.19
C SER A 146 -34.02 -9.58 1.76
N ILE A 147 -35.28 -9.86 1.48
CA ILE A 147 -35.91 -9.54 0.19
C ILE A 147 -35.96 -8.03 -0.03
N THR A 148 -36.34 -7.28 1.00
CA THR A 148 -36.43 -5.82 0.93
C THR A 148 -35.08 -5.21 0.62
N GLU A 149 -34.02 -5.67 1.29
CA GLU A 149 -32.64 -5.26 1.03
C GLU A 149 -32.18 -5.60 -0.40
N SER A 150 -32.47 -6.81 -0.86
CA SER A 150 -32.17 -7.24 -2.23
C SER A 150 -32.88 -6.37 -3.27
N LEU A 151 -34.12 -5.98 -3.02
CA LEU A 151 -34.88 -5.10 -3.92
C LEU A 151 -34.35 -3.67 -3.92
N TYR A 152 -33.89 -3.13 -2.77
CA TYR A 152 -33.20 -1.85 -2.70
C TYR A 152 -31.90 -1.89 -3.49
N SER A 153 -31.04 -2.87 -3.23
CA SER A 153 -29.77 -3.02 -3.93
C SER A 153 -29.97 -3.22 -5.44
N GLY A 154 -30.92 -4.08 -5.83
CA GLY A 154 -31.27 -4.30 -7.23
C GLY A 154 -31.74 -3.02 -7.92
N ARG A 155 -32.60 -2.23 -7.26
CA ARG A 155 -33.07 -0.96 -7.81
C ARG A 155 -31.94 0.06 -7.97
N TYR A 156 -31.06 0.17 -6.97
CA TYR A 156 -29.89 1.05 -7.06
C TYR A 156 -28.99 0.65 -8.23
N ASN A 157 -28.69 -0.65 -8.34
CA ASN A 157 -27.86 -1.17 -9.42
C ASN A 157 -28.52 -0.95 -10.80
N ASP A 158 -29.83 -1.08 -10.92
CA ASP A 158 -30.53 -0.80 -12.16
C ASP A 158 -30.46 0.70 -12.52
N ASP A 159 -30.68 1.59 -11.56
CA ASP A 159 -30.67 3.03 -11.79
C ASP A 159 -29.27 3.56 -12.10
N TYR A 160 -28.24 3.08 -11.40
CA TYR A 160 -26.87 3.56 -11.57
C TYR A 160 -26.08 2.80 -12.63
N TYR A 161 -26.22 1.48 -12.71
CA TYR A 161 -25.37 0.66 -13.59
C TYR A 161 -26.14 0.06 -14.76
N GLY A 162 -27.47 0.14 -14.75
CA GLY A 162 -28.33 -0.36 -15.84
C GLY A 162 -28.23 -1.87 -16.02
N THR A 163 -28.13 -2.64 -14.92
CA THR A 163 -27.83 -4.07 -14.96
C THR A 163 -28.93 -4.93 -15.57
N SER A 164 -30.19 -4.50 -15.54
CA SER A 164 -31.32 -5.34 -15.99
C SER A 164 -32.25 -4.69 -17.02
N GLY A 165 -32.06 -3.42 -17.35
CA GLY A 165 -33.01 -2.69 -18.18
C GLY A 165 -32.53 -2.47 -19.61
N THR A 166 -32.79 -3.42 -20.55
CA THR A 166 -32.61 -3.18 -21.97
C THR A 166 -33.95 -3.12 -22.70
N PHE A 167 -34.12 -2.17 -23.60
CA PHE A 167 -35.27 -2.10 -24.51
C PHE A 167 -34.76 -1.86 -25.93
N GLY A 168 -35.06 -2.77 -26.83
CA GLY A 168 -34.62 -2.69 -28.22
C GLY A 168 -33.10 -2.71 -28.38
N GLY A 169 -32.37 -3.37 -27.45
CA GLY A 169 -30.91 -3.42 -27.44
C GLY A 169 -30.22 -2.24 -26.73
N TYR A 170 -31.01 -1.25 -26.29
CA TYR A 170 -30.45 -0.07 -25.59
C TYR A 170 -30.61 -0.19 -24.08
N LYS A 171 -29.57 0.17 -23.30
CA LYS A 171 -29.70 0.39 -21.86
C LYS A 171 -30.68 1.52 -21.58
N LEU A 172 -31.71 1.26 -20.76
CA LEU A 172 -32.69 2.29 -20.36
C LEU A 172 -32.14 3.18 -19.24
N PHE A 173 -31.38 2.60 -18.33
CA PHE A 173 -30.87 3.24 -17.12
C PHE A 173 -29.35 3.03 -17.00
N GLY A 174 -28.76 3.70 -16.03
CA GLY A 174 -27.36 3.53 -15.66
C GLY A 174 -26.42 4.47 -16.38
N LEU A 175 -25.18 4.37 -15.99
CA LEU A 175 -24.06 5.11 -16.61
C LEU A 175 -23.92 4.69 -18.07
N LYS A 176 -23.76 5.67 -18.93
CA LYS A 176 -23.66 5.47 -20.38
C LYS A 176 -22.45 6.22 -20.88
N SER A 177 -21.60 5.56 -21.65
CA SER A 177 -20.56 6.23 -22.44
C SER A 177 -21.18 7.00 -23.59
N SER A 178 -20.70 8.21 -23.84
CA SER A 178 -21.05 8.99 -25.04
C SER A 178 -20.30 8.43 -26.25
N GLU A 179 -20.79 8.75 -27.47
CA GLU A 179 -20.07 8.40 -28.70
C GLU A 179 -18.65 9.00 -28.73
N ALA A 180 -18.50 10.24 -28.21
CA ALA A 180 -17.20 10.89 -28.15
C ALA A 180 -16.26 10.21 -27.14
N GLU A 181 -16.79 9.73 -26.02
CA GLU A 181 -16.03 8.97 -25.02
C GLU A 181 -15.61 7.61 -25.58
N SER A 182 -16.52 6.88 -26.23
CA SER A 182 -16.19 5.62 -26.88
C SER A 182 -15.12 5.81 -27.95
N ALA A 183 -15.27 6.79 -28.83
CA ALA A 183 -14.27 7.09 -29.86
C ALA A 183 -12.91 7.51 -29.27
N PHE A 184 -12.88 8.19 -28.13
CA PHE A 184 -11.65 8.53 -27.42
C PHE A 184 -10.98 7.27 -26.82
N LEU A 185 -11.77 6.40 -26.19
CA LEU A 185 -11.27 5.15 -25.60
C LEU A 185 -10.75 4.18 -26.68
N ASP A 186 -11.36 4.19 -27.86
CA ASP A 186 -10.89 3.39 -29.00
C ASP A 186 -9.49 3.80 -29.48
N THR A 187 -9.02 5.01 -29.11
CA THR A 187 -7.65 5.44 -29.42
C THR A 187 -6.61 4.91 -28.42
N PHE A 188 -7.05 4.41 -27.27
CA PHE A 188 -6.14 3.94 -26.22
C PHE A 188 -5.43 2.64 -26.64
N GLY A 189 -4.13 2.63 -26.42
CA GLY A 189 -3.31 1.48 -26.72
C GLY A 189 -3.02 1.26 -28.23
N GLN A 190 -3.47 2.15 -29.11
CA GLN A 190 -3.18 2.05 -30.55
C GLN A 190 -1.77 2.52 -30.91
N ASP A 191 -1.24 3.56 -30.25
CA ASP A 191 0.16 4.01 -30.43
C ASP A 191 1.09 3.07 -29.63
N ARG A 192 1.42 1.92 -30.22
CA ARG A 192 2.38 0.97 -29.69
C ARG A 192 3.73 1.20 -30.32
N ARG A 193 4.75 1.23 -29.48
CA ARG A 193 6.11 1.56 -29.92
C ARG A 193 7.10 0.48 -29.46
N GLU A 194 7.93 0.06 -30.40
CA GLU A 194 9.10 -0.76 -30.10
C GLU A 194 10.30 0.12 -29.81
N PHE A 195 11.11 -0.33 -28.87
CA PHE A 195 12.33 0.37 -28.50
C PHE A 195 13.50 -0.60 -28.43
N LYS A 196 14.70 -0.07 -28.70
CA LYS A 196 15.93 -0.66 -28.23
C LYS A 196 16.38 0.11 -27.01
N MET A 197 16.76 -0.57 -25.93
CA MET A 197 17.15 0.03 -24.66
C MET A 197 18.57 -0.38 -24.28
N ALA A 198 19.39 0.60 -23.91
CA ALA A 198 20.66 0.39 -23.24
C ALA A 198 20.51 0.72 -21.75
N VAL A 199 20.86 -0.21 -20.86
CA VAL A 199 20.83 -0.04 -19.41
C VAL A 199 22.27 -0.06 -18.88
N PHE A 200 22.65 0.98 -18.17
CA PHE A 200 23.92 1.13 -17.46
C PHE A 200 23.72 0.75 -16.01
N ASN A 201 24.34 -0.35 -15.59
CA ASN A 201 24.29 -0.81 -14.21
C ASN A 201 25.11 0.10 -13.31
N THR A 202 24.50 0.64 -12.28
CA THR A 202 25.11 1.61 -11.38
C THR A 202 25.79 0.99 -10.16
N LYS A 203 25.67 -0.33 -9.96
CA LYS A 203 26.22 -1.03 -8.77
C LYS A 203 27.73 -1.00 -8.68
N ASP A 204 28.40 -0.95 -9.83
CA ASP A 204 29.87 -0.96 -9.92
C ASP A 204 30.44 0.45 -10.03
N PHE A 205 30.01 1.36 -9.14
CA PHE A 205 30.54 2.72 -9.12
C PHE A 205 32.05 2.72 -8.89
N PRO A 206 32.85 3.35 -9.78
CA PRO A 206 34.31 3.21 -9.79
C PRO A 206 34.97 3.64 -8.51
N LYS A 207 36.01 2.87 -8.07
CA LYS A 207 36.78 3.17 -6.86
C LYS A 207 37.44 4.54 -6.93
N GLU A 208 37.92 4.98 -8.10
CA GLU A 208 38.52 6.28 -8.33
C GLU A 208 37.52 7.42 -8.05
N GLU A 209 36.27 7.26 -8.42
CA GLU A 209 35.21 8.25 -8.14
C GLU A 209 34.78 8.20 -6.66
N GLN A 210 34.76 7.01 -6.04
CA GLN A 210 34.58 6.88 -4.59
C GLN A 210 35.69 7.60 -3.83
N GLU A 211 36.96 7.40 -4.21
CA GLU A 211 38.12 8.05 -3.61
C GLU A 211 38.06 9.58 -3.77
N LYS A 212 37.71 10.05 -4.95
CA LYS A 212 37.57 11.47 -5.26
C LYS A 212 36.46 12.11 -4.40
N TYR A 213 35.31 11.46 -4.30
CA TYR A 213 34.21 11.91 -3.47
C TYR A 213 34.58 11.90 -1.99
N GLY A 214 35.21 10.82 -1.51
CA GLY A 214 35.67 10.66 -0.14
C GLY A 214 36.64 11.73 0.28
N LYS A 215 37.64 12.02 -0.56
CA LYS A 215 38.62 13.10 -0.31
C LYS A 215 37.97 14.48 -0.25
N ALA A 216 37.01 14.75 -1.12
CA ALA A 216 36.27 16.01 -1.13
C ALA A 216 35.39 16.20 0.12
N ASN A 217 34.95 15.10 0.72
CA ASN A 217 34.06 15.05 1.88
C ASN A 217 34.69 14.36 3.09
N SER A 218 36.02 14.43 3.24
CA SER A 218 36.79 13.58 4.17
C SER A 218 36.32 13.64 5.61
N GLN A 219 35.79 14.78 6.05
CA GLN A 219 35.27 14.95 7.40
C GLN A 219 34.14 13.99 7.75
N LYS A 220 33.29 13.70 6.78
CA LYS A 220 32.17 12.75 6.98
C LYS A 220 32.63 11.35 7.36
N PHE A 221 33.82 10.95 6.94
CA PHE A 221 34.37 9.60 7.07
C PHE A 221 35.44 9.47 8.18
N VAL A 222 35.65 10.52 8.97
CA VAL A 222 36.43 10.41 10.21
C VAL A 222 35.76 9.42 11.14
N LYS A 223 36.54 8.46 11.68
CA LYS A 223 36.04 7.40 12.55
C LYS A 223 36.22 7.77 14.02
N TYR A 224 35.24 7.43 14.81
CA TYR A 224 35.17 7.65 16.23
C TYR A 224 34.86 6.34 16.97
N ASP A 225 35.58 6.14 18.08
CA ASP A 225 35.24 5.09 19.06
C ASP A 225 34.58 5.75 20.26
N MET A 226 33.33 5.38 20.53
CA MET A 226 32.53 5.99 21.59
C MET A 226 31.75 4.96 22.37
N SER A 227 31.39 5.34 23.58
CA SER A 227 30.35 4.67 24.37
C SER A 227 29.10 5.56 24.43
N ILE A 228 27.92 4.94 24.49
CA ILE A 228 26.64 5.63 24.50
C ILE A 228 25.73 5.10 25.62
N ILE A 229 25.06 6.02 26.30
CA ILE A 229 23.93 5.73 27.19
C ILE A 229 22.70 6.39 26.60
N THR A 230 21.64 5.66 26.33
CA THR A 230 20.37 6.21 25.83
C THR A 230 19.26 5.95 26.83
N VAL A 231 18.48 6.97 27.14
CA VAL A 231 17.35 6.94 28.07
C VAL A 231 16.15 7.67 27.49
N GLU A 232 14.96 7.33 27.98
CA GLU A 232 13.70 7.88 27.45
C GLU A 232 13.56 9.40 27.66
N LYS A 233 14.07 9.95 28.79
CA LYS A 233 13.81 11.33 29.18
C LYS A 233 15.10 12.10 29.49
N LYS A 234 15.09 13.39 29.13
CA LYS A 234 16.20 14.30 29.35
C LYS A 234 16.63 14.39 30.81
N GLU A 235 15.65 14.45 31.72
CA GLU A 235 15.91 14.57 33.16
C GLU A 235 16.65 13.35 33.72
N ILE A 236 16.41 12.16 33.13
CA ILE A 236 17.15 10.94 33.48
C ILE A 236 18.59 11.03 32.99
N ALA A 237 18.80 11.46 31.74
CA ALA A 237 20.13 11.67 31.19
C ALA A 237 20.95 12.67 32.01
N GLU A 238 20.37 13.82 32.38
CA GLU A 238 21.00 14.84 33.21
C GLU A 238 21.38 14.32 34.61
N LYS A 239 20.50 13.48 35.21
CA LYS A 239 20.78 12.79 36.47
C LYS A 239 21.96 11.84 36.35
N VAL A 240 22.03 11.06 35.26
CA VAL A 240 23.15 10.13 34.98
C VAL A 240 24.45 10.90 34.85
N ILE A 241 24.45 11.98 34.05
CA ILE A 241 25.62 12.89 33.90
C ILE A 241 26.10 13.39 35.28
N SER A 242 25.15 13.86 36.12
CA SER A 242 25.50 14.36 37.47
C SER A 242 26.10 13.29 38.37
N ARG A 243 25.63 12.04 38.29
CA ARG A 243 26.21 10.91 39.06
C ARG A 243 27.62 10.55 38.59
N ILE A 244 27.83 10.51 37.28
CA ILE A 244 29.15 10.26 36.67
C ILE A 244 30.15 11.36 37.06
N SER A 245 29.76 12.64 36.91
CA SER A 245 30.61 13.78 37.22
C SER A 245 31.01 13.87 38.70
N LYS A 246 30.18 13.33 39.61
CA LYS A 246 30.46 13.22 41.05
C LYS A 246 31.25 11.96 41.42
N GLY A 247 31.60 11.10 40.48
CA GLY A 247 32.29 9.83 40.74
C GLY A 247 31.45 8.80 41.48
N GLN A 248 30.12 8.94 41.45
CA GLN A 248 29.19 8.01 42.12
C GLN A 248 28.91 6.73 41.31
N ILE A 249 29.17 6.76 40.02
CA ILE A 249 29.02 5.64 39.10
C ILE A 249 30.00 5.83 37.95
N THR A 250 30.56 4.76 37.40
CA THR A 250 31.33 4.79 36.15
C THR A 250 30.40 4.90 34.94
N PHE A 251 30.92 5.28 33.77
CA PHE A 251 30.11 5.30 32.54
C PHE A 251 29.65 3.91 32.16
N GLU A 252 30.52 2.92 32.31
CA GLU A 252 30.26 1.50 32.01
C GLU A 252 29.18 0.93 32.93
N ASP A 253 29.22 1.21 34.23
CA ASP A 253 28.15 0.79 35.15
C ASP A 253 26.84 1.51 34.85
N ALA A 254 26.92 2.79 34.41
CA ALA A 254 25.73 3.55 34.03
C ALA A 254 25.08 3.03 32.74
N ILE A 255 25.85 2.49 31.77
CA ILE A 255 25.29 1.75 30.63
C ILE A 255 24.40 0.60 31.14
N ALA A 256 24.93 -0.21 32.06
CA ALA A 256 24.21 -1.37 32.56
C ALA A 256 22.97 -1.01 33.42
N GLU A 257 23.05 0.10 34.18
CA GLU A 257 21.97 0.54 35.11
C GLU A 257 20.87 1.34 34.41
N TYR A 258 21.21 2.18 33.40
CA TYR A 258 20.29 3.17 32.85
C TYR A 258 19.98 3.01 31.35
N SER A 259 20.89 2.43 30.55
CA SER A 259 20.60 2.28 29.10
C SER A 259 19.37 1.41 28.91
N ASP A 260 18.39 1.98 28.23
CA ASP A 260 17.18 1.21 27.88
C ASP A 260 17.53 0.19 26.80
N LYS A 261 17.29 -1.08 27.10
CA LYS A 261 17.61 -2.22 26.20
C LYS A 261 16.84 -2.17 24.88
N ASN A 262 15.75 -1.40 24.82
CA ASN A 262 14.98 -1.21 23.61
C ASN A 262 15.63 -0.20 22.65
N TYR A 263 16.56 0.64 23.14
CA TYR A 263 17.10 1.77 22.40
C TYR A 263 18.60 1.72 22.18
N SER A 264 19.33 0.79 22.79
CA SER A 264 20.78 0.70 22.64
C SER A 264 21.27 -0.71 22.37
N ASN A 265 22.41 -0.83 21.69
CA ASN A 265 23.16 -2.07 21.68
C ASN A 265 23.45 -2.49 23.12
N SER A 266 23.40 -3.77 23.40
CA SER A 266 23.47 -4.34 24.76
C SER A 266 24.76 -3.96 25.54
N ASP A 267 25.80 -3.50 24.85
CA ASP A 267 27.09 -3.11 25.42
C ASP A 267 27.36 -1.59 25.40
N GLY A 268 26.46 -0.80 24.80
CA GLY A 268 26.58 0.65 24.71
C GLY A 268 27.81 1.14 23.92
N LYS A 269 28.37 0.30 23.02
CA LYS A 269 29.56 0.64 22.24
C LYS A 269 29.20 1.09 20.83
N LEU A 270 29.80 2.18 20.41
CA LEU A 270 29.80 2.71 19.04
C LEU A 270 31.24 2.70 18.53
N THR A 271 31.71 1.53 18.08
CA THR A 271 33.08 1.33 17.63
C THR A 271 33.21 1.59 16.14
N ASN A 272 34.23 2.34 15.75
CA ASN A 272 34.58 2.63 14.34
C ASN A 272 33.44 3.29 13.54
N ASN A 273 32.65 4.17 14.19
CA ASN A 273 31.55 4.88 13.54
C ASN A 273 32.05 6.12 12.81
N SER A 274 31.66 6.27 11.56
CA SER A 274 31.95 7.48 10.78
C SER A 274 31.19 8.68 11.35
N GLN A 275 31.72 9.89 11.15
CA GLN A 275 31.09 11.12 11.60
C GLN A 275 29.60 11.20 11.12
N TYR A 276 29.34 10.87 9.86
CA TYR A 276 27.98 10.91 9.33
C TYR A 276 27.03 9.95 10.05
N GLN A 277 27.52 8.80 10.53
CA GLN A 277 26.72 7.84 11.31
C GLN A 277 26.34 8.43 12.67
N ILE A 278 27.29 9.10 13.34
CA ILE A 278 27.04 9.81 14.60
C ILE A 278 26.06 10.97 14.37
N GLU A 279 26.26 11.75 13.32
CA GLU A 279 25.37 12.84 12.93
C GLU A 279 23.92 12.34 12.72
N ASN A 280 23.75 11.17 12.13
CA ASN A 280 22.43 10.59 11.89
C ASN A 280 21.71 10.10 13.15
N LEU A 281 22.43 9.86 14.24
CA LEU A 281 21.81 9.59 15.54
C LEU A 281 21.15 10.83 16.14
N LEU A 282 21.69 12.03 15.85
CA LEU A 282 21.26 13.29 16.46
C LEU A 282 20.03 13.88 15.75
N GLU A 283 19.04 14.29 16.53
CA GLU A 283 17.90 15.07 16.04
C GLU A 283 18.33 16.44 15.56
N ASP A 284 19.12 17.14 16.39
CA ASP A 284 19.73 18.44 16.09
C ASP A 284 21.15 18.23 15.56
N LYS A 285 21.32 18.40 14.25
CA LYS A 285 22.63 18.24 13.58
C LYS A 285 23.68 19.27 14.02
N ASP A 286 23.25 20.45 14.46
CA ASP A 286 24.17 21.49 14.98
C ASP A 286 24.84 21.06 16.30
N SER A 287 24.30 20.03 16.95
CA SER A 287 24.87 19.42 18.16
C SER A 287 26.02 18.44 17.88
N LEU A 288 26.38 18.17 16.62
CA LEU A 288 27.41 17.19 16.26
C LEU A 288 28.77 17.53 16.92
N SER A 289 29.20 18.80 16.94
CA SER A 289 30.43 19.22 17.57
C SER A 289 30.52 18.92 19.08
N LYS A 290 29.35 18.83 19.76
CA LYS A 290 29.32 18.44 21.20
C LYS A 290 29.72 16.97 21.41
N VAL A 291 29.78 16.19 20.35
CA VAL A 291 30.17 14.76 20.36
C VAL A 291 31.57 14.62 19.76
N THR A 292 31.81 15.20 18.58
CA THR A 292 33.06 15.01 17.83
C THR A 292 34.27 15.76 18.41
N ASP A 293 34.04 16.81 19.21
CA ASP A 293 35.09 17.61 19.83
C ASP A 293 35.47 17.14 21.26
N LEU A 294 34.85 16.02 21.73
CA LEU A 294 35.18 15.45 23.05
C LEU A 294 36.61 14.92 23.06
N ALA A 295 37.34 15.25 24.12
CA ALA A 295 38.62 14.62 24.42
C ALA A 295 38.39 13.17 24.95
N GLU A 296 39.38 12.32 24.85
CA GLU A 296 39.32 10.95 25.39
C GLU A 296 38.94 10.95 26.86
N GLY A 297 37.92 10.21 27.20
CA GLY A 297 37.31 10.11 28.53
C GLY A 297 36.23 11.15 28.84
N ASP A 298 36.10 12.21 28.04
CA ASP A 298 35.03 13.20 28.24
C ASP A 298 33.67 12.70 27.80
N ILE A 299 32.63 13.28 28.40
CA ILE A 299 31.21 12.95 28.10
C ILE A 299 30.48 14.19 27.56
N SER A 300 29.55 13.93 26.65
CA SER A 300 28.68 14.95 26.09
C SER A 300 27.61 15.41 27.11
N PRO A 301 26.96 16.56 26.89
CA PRO A 301 25.65 16.83 27.52
C PRO A 301 24.61 15.81 27.04
N ALA A 302 23.42 15.83 27.66
CA ALA A 302 22.28 15.06 27.20
C ALA A 302 21.81 15.60 25.83
N LEU A 303 21.91 14.80 24.78
CA LEU A 303 21.55 15.15 23.41
C LEU A 303 20.31 14.36 22.98
N GLN A 304 19.40 15.04 22.30
CA GLN A 304 18.23 14.39 21.75
C GLN A 304 18.62 13.59 20.51
N THR A 305 18.21 12.33 20.47
CA THR A 305 18.39 11.41 19.34
C THR A 305 17.06 10.90 18.87
N SER A 306 17.01 10.25 17.68
CA SER A 306 15.78 9.64 17.13
C SER A 306 15.15 8.58 18.05
N ILE A 307 15.89 8.09 19.06
CA ILE A 307 15.47 7.00 19.95
C ILE A 307 15.41 7.41 21.44
N GLY A 308 15.56 8.71 21.76
CA GLY A 308 15.53 9.20 23.14
C GLY A 308 16.61 10.24 23.40
N PHE A 309 17.10 10.31 24.65
CA PHE A 309 18.19 11.22 25.05
C PHE A 309 19.45 10.42 25.30
N SER A 310 20.52 10.76 24.56
CA SER A 310 21.79 10.04 24.61
C SER A 310 22.90 10.89 25.23
N ILE A 311 23.83 10.21 25.91
CA ILE A 311 25.08 10.72 26.44
C ILE A 311 26.19 9.95 25.74
N PHE A 312 27.09 10.65 25.08
CA PHE A 312 28.23 10.05 24.41
C PHE A 312 29.48 10.22 25.27
N LYS A 313 30.37 9.21 25.30
CA LYS A 313 31.69 9.28 25.90
C LYS A 313 32.69 8.96 24.79
N CYS A 314 33.75 9.79 24.68
CA CYS A 314 34.86 9.53 23.79
C CYS A 314 35.77 8.43 24.39
N ASP A 315 35.92 7.30 23.69
CA ASP A 315 36.74 6.17 24.16
C ASP A 315 38.17 6.19 23.58
N GLY A 316 38.45 7.05 22.59
CA GLY A 316 39.76 7.16 21.98
C GLY A 316 39.90 8.28 20.94
N ALA A 317 41.09 8.50 20.45
CA ALA A 317 41.34 9.51 19.44
C ALA A 317 40.66 9.19 18.11
N ALA A 318 40.07 10.20 17.45
CA ALA A 318 39.45 10.04 16.15
C ALA A 318 40.49 9.59 15.08
N THR A 319 40.10 8.65 14.24
CA THR A 319 40.94 8.10 13.16
C THR A 319 40.55 8.73 11.83
N GLN A 320 41.59 9.32 11.17
CA GLN A 320 41.39 9.92 9.85
C GLN A 320 41.17 8.83 8.78
N PRO A 321 40.29 9.06 7.80
CA PRO A 321 40.02 8.10 6.75
C PRO A 321 41.20 7.92 5.82
N ASP A 322 41.54 6.68 5.50
CA ASP A 322 42.53 6.31 4.49
C ASP A 322 41.80 5.78 3.24
N PHE A 323 41.60 6.64 2.25
CA PHE A 323 40.87 6.34 1.03
C PHE A 323 41.62 5.38 0.07
N THR A 324 42.78 4.87 0.43
CA THR A 324 43.47 3.79 -0.29
C THR A 324 42.96 2.42 0.15
N LYS A 325 42.19 2.34 1.23
CA LYS A 325 41.65 1.10 1.78
C LYS A 325 40.27 0.82 1.27
N ASP A 326 40.02 -0.44 0.88
CA ASP A 326 38.71 -0.90 0.40
C ASP A 326 37.58 -0.72 1.44
N GLU A 327 37.89 -0.85 2.72
CA GLU A 327 36.92 -0.63 3.81
C GLU A 327 36.41 0.83 3.82
N THR A 328 37.35 1.80 3.68
CA THR A 328 37.00 3.22 3.64
C THR A 328 36.22 3.57 2.37
N LEU A 329 36.60 3.00 1.22
CA LEU A 329 35.85 3.19 -0.03
C LEU A 329 34.45 2.56 0.04
N SER A 330 34.32 1.41 0.68
CA SER A 330 33.00 0.80 0.91
C SER A 330 32.11 1.68 1.77
N ASP A 331 32.67 2.35 2.79
CA ASP A 331 31.93 3.30 3.64
C ASP A 331 31.49 4.54 2.83
N VAL A 332 32.37 5.05 1.96
CA VAL A 332 32.04 6.12 1.01
C VAL A 332 30.92 5.72 0.08
N LEU A 333 30.99 4.53 -0.52
CA LEU A 333 29.96 4.02 -1.43
C LEU A 333 28.61 3.87 -0.71
N ASN A 334 28.62 3.32 0.50
CA ASN A 334 27.42 3.20 1.32
C ASN A 334 26.78 4.57 1.59
N TYR A 335 27.59 5.56 1.95
CA TYR A 335 27.12 6.91 2.17
C TYR A 335 26.46 7.49 0.90
N ILE A 336 27.16 7.44 -0.23
CA ILE A 336 26.66 7.95 -1.52
C ILE A 336 25.34 7.26 -1.88
N THR A 337 25.30 5.93 -1.81
CA THR A 337 24.12 5.13 -2.21
C THR A 337 22.90 5.44 -1.36
N ILE A 338 23.07 5.75 -0.09
CA ILE A 338 21.95 6.02 0.84
C ILE A 338 21.52 7.48 0.80
N TYR A 339 22.48 8.41 0.82
CA TYR A 339 22.21 9.83 1.08
C TYR A 339 22.40 10.75 -0.12
N GLU A 340 23.20 10.35 -1.11
CA GLU A 340 23.53 11.19 -2.26
C GLU A 340 23.52 10.41 -3.58
N LYS A 341 22.45 9.66 -3.82
CA LYS A 341 22.26 8.79 -5.01
C LYS A 341 22.53 9.50 -6.33
N THR A 342 22.21 10.78 -6.40
CA THR A 342 22.41 11.61 -7.59
C THR A 342 23.88 11.64 -8.03
N VAL A 343 24.84 11.44 -7.14
CA VAL A 343 26.28 11.38 -7.49
C VAL A 343 26.57 10.21 -8.44
N VAL A 344 25.95 9.05 -8.16
CA VAL A 344 26.10 7.86 -9.02
C VAL A 344 25.27 8.01 -10.30
N GLU A 345 24.05 8.51 -10.16
CA GLU A 345 23.13 8.74 -11.28
C GLU A 345 23.73 9.71 -12.30
N ASP A 346 24.26 10.85 -11.85
CA ASP A 346 24.90 11.86 -12.71
C ASP A 346 26.14 11.31 -13.42
N TYR A 347 26.97 10.53 -12.72
CA TYR A 347 28.15 9.92 -13.31
C TYR A 347 27.78 8.99 -14.47
N TYR A 348 26.81 8.10 -14.27
CA TYR A 348 26.38 7.18 -15.31
C TYR A 348 25.53 7.87 -16.39
N ALA A 349 24.80 8.94 -16.05
CA ALA A 349 24.09 9.75 -17.04
C ALA A 349 25.07 10.42 -18.03
N GLU A 350 26.22 10.91 -17.55
CA GLU A 350 27.29 11.47 -18.44
C GLU A 350 27.91 10.38 -19.31
N ILE A 351 28.08 9.17 -18.81
CA ILE A 351 28.52 8.02 -19.61
C ILE A 351 27.47 7.69 -20.68
N ALA A 352 26.20 7.63 -20.29
CA ALA A 352 25.09 7.33 -21.20
C ALA A 352 24.96 8.39 -22.31
N LYS A 353 25.23 9.66 -22.05
CA LYS A 353 25.28 10.71 -23.08
C LYS A 353 26.40 10.46 -24.11
N LYS A 354 27.60 10.06 -23.65
CA LYS A 354 28.71 9.72 -24.54
C LYS A 354 28.35 8.49 -25.38
N PHE A 355 27.83 7.45 -24.76
CA PHE A 355 27.32 6.26 -25.43
C PHE A 355 26.30 6.62 -26.53
N THR A 356 25.33 7.47 -26.21
CA THR A 356 24.30 7.92 -27.16
C THR A 356 24.91 8.65 -28.36
N ALA A 357 25.96 9.45 -28.14
CA ALA A 357 26.67 10.14 -29.22
C ALA A 357 27.41 9.13 -30.14
N GLU A 358 27.99 8.06 -29.60
CA GLU A 358 28.62 6.99 -30.37
C GLU A 358 27.58 6.13 -31.10
N ALA A 359 26.48 5.77 -30.41
CA ALA A 359 25.39 5.00 -30.99
C ALA A 359 24.72 5.69 -32.17
N LYS A 360 24.62 7.03 -32.15
CA LYS A 360 24.13 7.82 -33.27
C LYS A 360 25.02 7.75 -34.52
N GLN A 361 26.31 7.39 -34.37
CA GLN A 361 27.26 7.26 -35.49
C GLN A 361 27.36 5.82 -36.03
N SER A 362 26.90 4.84 -35.24
CA SER A 362 26.91 3.44 -35.56
C SER A 362 25.55 2.78 -35.28
N ASP A 363 25.39 2.13 -34.14
CA ASP A 363 24.20 1.57 -33.53
C ASP A 363 24.49 1.27 -32.03
N MET A 364 23.43 1.00 -31.22
CA MET A 364 23.58 0.70 -29.80
C MET A 364 24.46 -0.53 -29.50
N ASN A 365 24.35 -1.59 -30.28
CA ASN A 365 25.11 -2.81 -30.03
C ASN A 365 26.60 -2.59 -30.30
N THR A 366 26.92 -1.89 -31.39
CA THR A 366 28.30 -1.51 -31.75
C THR A 366 28.91 -0.57 -30.68
N ALA A 367 28.15 0.43 -30.24
CA ALA A 367 28.60 1.35 -29.19
C ALA A 367 28.82 0.63 -27.85
N ALA A 368 27.94 -0.31 -27.50
CA ALA A 368 28.01 -1.07 -26.25
C ALA A 368 29.31 -1.86 -26.06
N ALA A 369 29.94 -2.25 -27.16
CA ALA A 369 31.23 -2.96 -27.10
C ALA A 369 32.35 -2.14 -26.44
N ASN A 370 32.19 -0.82 -26.35
CA ASN A 370 33.16 0.09 -25.72
C ASN A 370 32.92 0.33 -24.22
N TYR A 371 31.88 -0.28 -23.64
CA TYR A 371 31.41 -0.06 -22.26
C TYR A 371 31.23 -1.38 -21.52
N GLU A 372 31.79 -1.50 -20.32
CA GLU A 372 31.78 -2.77 -19.57
C GLU A 372 30.44 -3.05 -18.87
N ASN A 373 29.72 -2.02 -18.43
CA ASN A 373 28.54 -2.15 -17.58
C ASN A 373 27.24 -1.76 -18.30
N VAL A 374 27.17 -2.00 -19.62
CA VAL A 374 25.97 -1.71 -20.42
C VAL A 374 25.37 -2.98 -20.98
N THR A 375 24.06 -3.11 -20.85
CA THR A 375 23.28 -4.17 -21.49
C THR A 375 22.33 -3.54 -22.50
N VAL A 376 22.34 -4.07 -23.73
CA VAL A 376 21.40 -3.63 -24.79
C VAL A 376 20.37 -4.70 -25.02
N SER A 377 19.09 -4.34 -25.03
CA SER A 377 17.96 -5.23 -25.29
C SER A 377 16.95 -4.60 -26.24
N ASP A 378 16.28 -5.43 -27.02
CA ASP A 378 15.12 -5.04 -27.80
C ASP A 378 13.88 -5.18 -26.89
N LEU A 379 13.04 -4.17 -26.84
CA LEU A 379 11.79 -4.16 -26.09
C LEU A 379 10.63 -4.40 -27.06
N GLU A 380 9.76 -5.33 -26.67
CA GLU A 380 8.51 -5.55 -27.40
C GLU A 380 7.66 -4.27 -27.41
N ALA A 381 6.81 -4.13 -28.42
CA ALA A 381 5.98 -2.96 -28.56
C ALA A 381 5.00 -2.85 -27.39
N PHE A 382 4.96 -1.69 -26.77
CA PHE A 382 4.00 -1.36 -25.71
C PHE A 382 3.32 -0.01 -25.95
N PRO A 383 2.07 0.16 -25.48
CA PRO A 383 1.36 1.42 -25.54
C PRO A 383 1.72 2.30 -24.34
N LEU A 384 1.39 3.59 -24.44
CA LEU A 384 1.42 4.49 -23.29
C LEU A 384 0.30 4.11 -22.30
N ASN A 385 0.68 3.49 -21.20
CA ASN A 385 -0.23 3.06 -20.13
C ASN A 385 0.42 3.30 -18.76
N TYR A 386 0.21 4.50 -18.18
CA TYR A 386 0.74 4.85 -16.86
C TYR A 386 0.05 4.05 -15.76
N GLY A 387 0.87 3.35 -14.95
CA GLY A 387 0.39 2.56 -13.82
C GLY A 387 -0.26 1.24 -14.20
N SER A 388 -0.06 0.76 -15.43
CA SER A 388 -0.59 -0.53 -15.93
C SER A 388 -2.10 -0.67 -15.72
N VAL A 389 -2.85 0.34 -16.12
CA VAL A 389 -4.30 0.32 -16.04
C VAL A 389 -4.86 -0.77 -16.96
N ASN A 390 -5.68 -1.67 -16.40
CA ASN A 390 -6.27 -2.82 -17.11
C ASN A 390 -7.34 -2.46 -18.15
N LEU A 391 -7.31 -1.26 -18.71
CA LEU A 391 -8.20 -0.84 -19.80
C LEU A 391 -7.68 -1.28 -21.16
N PHE A 392 -6.40 -1.48 -21.28
CA PHE A 392 -5.71 -1.84 -22.50
C PHE A 392 -4.37 -2.51 -22.16
N GLU A 393 -3.63 -2.93 -23.16
CA GLU A 393 -2.39 -3.67 -23.00
C GLU A 393 -1.44 -3.00 -21.98
N ILE A 394 -0.89 -3.79 -21.09
CA ILE A 394 0.09 -3.35 -20.10
C ILE A 394 1.51 -3.60 -20.60
N MET A 395 2.45 -2.76 -20.17
CA MET A 395 3.88 -2.97 -20.42
C MET A 395 4.37 -4.18 -19.63
N GLU A 396 5.10 -5.07 -20.26
CA GLU A 396 5.84 -6.15 -19.57
C GLU A 396 7.04 -5.55 -18.81
N THR A 397 6.97 -5.54 -17.49
CA THR A 397 7.99 -4.91 -16.62
C THR A 397 8.87 -5.90 -15.88
N GLU A 398 8.60 -7.21 -15.96
CA GLU A 398 9.36 -8.24 -15.23
C GLU A 398 10.69 -8.60 -15.90
N SER A 399 10.86 -8.22 -17.16
CA SER A 399 12.05 -8.54 -17.96
C SER A 399 12.84 -7.29 -18.36
N ASN A 400 14.05 -7.49 -18.86
CA ASN A 400 14.87 -6.48 -19.55
C ASN A 400 15.20 -5.21 -18.76
N GLY A 401 15.13 -5.24 -17.43
CA GLY A 401 15.43 -4.05 -16.60
C GLY A 401 14.33 -3.00 -16.58
N LEU A 402 13.10 -3.34 -16.96
CA LEU A 402 11.94 -2.44 -17.01
C LEU A 402 11.18 -2.35 -15.67
N ALA A 403 11.70 -2.91 -14.58
CA ALA A 403 11.02 -2.84 -13.29
C ALA A 403 10.63 -1.40 -12.92
N GLY A 404 9.33 -1.17 -12.73
CA GLY A 404 8.77 0.15 -12.39
C GLY A 404 8.68 1.15 -13.54
N ALA A 405 9.01 0.78 -14.78
CA ALA A 405 8.93 1.65 -15.95
C ALA A 405 7.50 2.12 -16.24
N ASP A 406 6.51 1.27 -15.99
CA ASP A 406 5.08 1.54 -16.15
C ASP A 406 4.57 2.67 -15.23
N LYS A 407 5.27 2.95 -14.13
CA LYS A 407 4.95 4.01 -13.16
C LYS A 407 5.97 5.15 -13.16
N ASN A 408 6.98 5.08 -14.01
CA ASN A 408 7.99 6.11 -14.13
C ASN A 408 7.57 7.13 -15.18
N GLU A 409 7.09 8.28 -14.71
CA GLU A 409 6.59 9.36 -15.57
C GLU A 409 7.67 9.91 -16.51
N ASP A 410 8.93 10.04 -16.03
CA ASP A 410 10.06 10.49 -16.85
C ASP A 410 10.37 9.50 -17.97
N PHE A 411 10.36 8.19 -17.66
CA PHE A 411 10.55 7.14 -18.68
C PHE A 411 9.48 7.21 -19.76
N LEU A 412 8.20 7.19 -19.38
CA LEU A 412 7.10 7.19 -20.35
C LEU A 412 7.05 8.48 -21.16
N THR A 413 7.27 9.63 -20.52
CA THR A 413 7.28 10.93 -21.20
C THR A 413 8.40 10.99 -22.24
N LYS A 414 9.62 10.58 -21.88
CA LYS A 414 10.75 10.57 -22.81
C LYS A 414 10.55 9.55 -23.92
N ALA A 415 10.07 8.33 -23.60
CA ALA A 415 9.82 7.28 -24.60
C ALA A 415 8.83 7.76 -25.68
N PHE A 416 7.69 8.31 -25.24
CA PHE A 416 6.62 8.68 -26.19
C PHE A 416 6.80 10.07 -26.82
N ALA A 417 7.80 10.86 -26.39
CA ALA A 417 8.20 12.08 -27.07
C ALA A 417 9.14 11.83 -28.28
N LEU A 418 9.79 10.65 -28.36
CA LEU A 418 10.74 10.34 -29.42
C LEU A 418 10.05 10.20 -30.78
N LYS A 419 10.79 10.56 -31.83
CA LYS A 419 10.50 10.19 -33.23
C LYS A 419 11.28 8.92 -33.59
N VAL A 420 10.84 8.24 -34.61
CA VAL A 420 11.50 7.03 -35.12
C VAL A 420 12.99 7.29 -35.36
N ASN A 421 13.82 6.40 -34.84
CA ASN A 421 15.28 6.46 -34.81
C ASN A 421 15.90 7.54 -33.90
N GLU A 422 15.10 8.27 -33.12
CA GLU A 422 15.62 9.17 -32.08
C GLU A 422 15.99 8.41 -30.81
N TYR A 423 16.95 8.98 -30.07
CA TYR A 423 17.41 8.48 -28.78
C TYR A 423 16.95 9.39 -27.67
N SER A 424 16.57 8.83 -26.54
CA SER A 424 16.22 9.59 -25.36
C SER A 424 17.47 10.23 -24.71
N ASP A 425 17.24 11.26 -23.91
CA ASP A 425 18.14 11.61 -22.83
C ASP A 425 18.22 10.47 -21.79
N PRO A 426 19.29 10.40 -20.99
CA PRO A 426 19.38 9.43 -19.89
C PRO A 426 18.16 9.48 -18.97
N ILE A 427 17.69 8.31 -18.54
CA ILE A 427 16.52 8.11 -17.69
C ILE A 427 16.94 7.31 -16.48
N VAL A 428 16.63 7.80 -15.28
CA VAL A 428 16.81 7.00 -14.06
C VAL A 428 15.67 5.99 -13.96
N LEU A 429 16.02 4.72 -14.01
CA LEU A 429 15.06 3.61 -13.95
C LEU A 429 15.51 2.58 -12.92
N ASN A 430 14.78 2.47 -11.81
CA ASN A 430 15.07 1.52 -10.73
C ASN A 430 16.51 1.61 -10.18
N GLY A 431 17.10 2.82 -10.20
CA GLY A 431 18.46 3.08 -9.72
C GLY A 431 19.56 2.89 -10.78
N ASP A 432 19.25 2.34 -11.94
CA ASP A 432 20.12 2.26 -13.11
C ASP A 432 19.83 3.41 -14.08
N ILE A 433 20.69 3.62 -15.07
CA ILE A 433 20.50 4.63 -16.11
C ILE A 433 20.13 3.94 -17.43
N ALA A 434 19.01 4.31 -18.01
CA ALA A 434 18.52 3.80 -19.29
C ALA A 434 18.61 4.86 -20.40
N VAL A 435 18.84 4.41 -21.63
CA VAL A 435 18.70 5.18 -22.86
C VAL A 435 17.84 4.38 -23.84
N LEU A 436 16.83 5.02 -24.39
CA LEU A 436 15.93 4.42 -25.37
C LEU A 436 16.26 4.89 -26.79
N GLN A 437 16.08 4.02 -27.75
CA GLN A 437 15.95 4.35 -29.16
C GLN A 437 14.57 3.89 -29.64
N TYR A 438 13.75 4.79 -30.11
CA TYR A 438 12.48 4.43 -30.74
C TYR A 438 12.73 3.81 -32.12
N THR A 439 12.39 2.55 -32.31
CA THR A 439 12.69 1.80 -33.55
C THR A 439 11.55 1.86 -34.55
N GLN A 440 10.34 1.53 -34.14
CA GLN A 440 9.15 1.56 -35.00
C GLN A 440 7.85 1.61 -34.24
N SER A 441 6.79 2.10 -34.94
CA SER A 441 5.40 1.94 -34.48
C SER A 441 4.86 0.58 -34.94
N VAL A 442 4.05 -0.01 -34.08
CA VAL A 442 3.39 -1.31 -34.37
C VAL A 442 1.89 -1.11 -34.19
N GLU A 443 1.12 -1.35 -35.25
CA GLU A 443 -0.33 -1.33 -35.13
C GLU A 443 -0.81 -2.52 -34.28
N LYS A 444 -1.79 -2.30 -33.42
CA LYS A 444 -2.44 -3.37 -32.67
C LYS A 444 -3.22 -4.24 -33.67
N GLU A 445 -2.94 -5.54 -33.69
CA GLU A 445 -3.82 -6.50 -34.37
C GLU A 445 -5.09 -6.66 -33.52
N VAL A 446 -6.20 -6.10 -34.01
CA VAL A 446 -7.52 -6.27 -33.37
C VAL A 446 -8.15 -7.55 -33.91
N SER A 447 -8.37 -8.53 -33.06
CA SER A 447 -9.17 -9.71 -33.43
C SER A 447 -10.66 -9.34 -33.44
N GLU A 448 -11.42 -9.91 -34.39
CA GLU A 448 -12.88 -9.67 -34.49
C GLU A 448 -13.64 -10.02 -33.18
N GLU A 449 -13.05 -10.86 -32.32
CA GLU A 449 -13.61 -11.23 -31.01
C GLU A 449 -13.36 -10.16 -29.92
N GLU A 450 -12.37 -9.30 -30.06
CA GLU A 450 -12.07 -8.21 -29.12
C GLU A 450 -12.93 -6.96 -29.35
N GLU A 451 -13.45 -6.75 -30.56
CA GLU A 451 -14.27 -5.57 -30.88
C GLU A 451 -15.59 -5.50 -30.04
N ASP A 452 -16.13 -6.61 -29.60
CA ASP A 452 -17.50 -6.65 -29.00
C ASP A 452 -17.52 -6.85 -27.47
N SER A 453 -16.41 -7.23 -26.80
CA SER A 453 -16.52 -7.70 -25.41
C SER A 453 -15.62 -7.03 -24.35
N GLY A 454 -14.48 -6.46 -24.72
CA GLY A 454 -13.47 -6.06 -23.75
C GLY A 454 -13.73 -4.70 -23.10
N TYR A 455 -13.87 -3.66 -23.87
CA TYR A 455 -13.93 -2.28 -23.36
C TYR A 455 -15.20 -1.98 -22.58
N GLY A 456 -16.35 -2.44 -23.03
CA GLY A 456 -17.63 -2.19 -22.34
C GLY A 456 -17.67 -2.71 -20.92
N ILE A 457 -17.07 -3.89 -20.69
CA ILE A 457 -16.99 -4.49 -19.35
C ILE A 457 -16.01 -3.71 -18.48
N LEU A 458 -14.84 -3.36 -19.00
CA LEU A 458 -13.81 -2.63 -18.27
C LEU A 458 -14.26 -1.21 -17.91
N ILE A 459 -14.90 -0.50 -18.83
CA ILE A 459 -15.49 0.83 -18.57
C ILE A 459 -16.57 0.72 -17.49
N SER A 460 -17.45 -0.29 -17.59
CA SER A 460 -18.48 -0.52 -16.59
C SER A 460 -17.89 -0.78 -15.20
N GLN A 461 -16.78 -1.54 -15.11
CA GLN A 461 -16.06 -1.79 -13.85
C GLN A 461 -15.42 -0.52 -13.30
N LEU A 462 -14.82 0.32 -14.14
CA LEU A 462 -14.24 1.61 -13.75
C LEU A 462 -15.30 2.59 -13.27
N ASP A 463 -16.41 2.67 -13.97
CA ASP A 463 -17.55 3.50 -13.58
C ASP A 463 -18.13 3.07 -12.24
N GLN A 464 -18.29 1.75 -12.05
CA GLN A 464 -18.73 1.19 -10.76
C GLN A 464 -17.72 1.49 -9.65
N GLY A 465 -16.43 1.29 -9.91
CA GLY A 465 -15.36 1.60 -8.96
C GLY A 465 -15.31 3.09 -8.61
N SER A 466 -15.47 3.96 -9.60
CA SER A 466 -15.50 5.42 -9.41
C SER A 466 -16.73 5.87 -8.62
N ALA A 467 -17.91 5.30 -8.91
CA ALA A 467 -19.14 5.58 -8.18
C ALA A 467 -19.04 5.12 -6.72
N GLN A 468 -18.46 3.94 -6.47
CA GLN A 468 -18.20 3.47 -5.11
C GLN A 468 -17.18 4.36 -4.39
N ALA A 469 -16.07 4.73 -5.04
CA ALA A 469 -15.08 5.63 -4.47
C ALA A 469 -15.66 7.00 -4.09
N ALA A 470 -16.63 7.50 -4.85
CA ALA A 470 -17.32 8.76 -4.55
C ALA A 470 -18.11 8.68 -3.23
N VAL A 471 -18.68 7.51 -2.88
CA VAL A 471 -19.38 7.29 -1.60
C VAL A 471 -18.43 7.46 -0.42
N PHE A 472 -17.17 6.98 -0.54
CA PHE A 472 -16.17 7.12 0.52
C PHE A 472 -15.59 8.52 0.65
N LYS A 473 -15.86 9.41 -0.31
CA LYS A 473 -15.53 10.83 -0.26
C LYS A 473 -16.74 11.72 0.11
N ASP A 474 -17.92 11.13 0.30
CA ASP A 474 -19.13 11.86 0.67
C ASP A 474 -18.97 12.46 2.08
N PRO A 475 -19.23 13.77 2.29
CA PRO A 475 -19.17 14.40 3.60
C PRO A 475 -20.17 13.84 4.63
N LYS A 476 -21.13 13.04 4.20
CA LYS A 476 -22.03 12.31 5.09
C LYS A 476 -21.38 11.11 5.78
N LEU A 477 -20.22 10.66 5.31
CA LEU A 477 -19.46 9.59 5.92
C LEU A 477 -18.53 10.16 7.01
N GLU A 478 -18.81 9.81 8.26
CA GLU A 478 -17.89 9.93 9.39
C GLU A 478 -17.15 8.58 9.51
N ASN A 479 -15.84 8.56 9.21
CA ASN A 479 -15.05 7.31 9.17
C ASN A 479 -14.01 7.30 10.28
N ASP A 480 -14.27 6.55 11.35
CA ASP A 480 -13.37 6.34 12.49
C ASP A 480 -12.80 4.91 12.51
N PHE A 481 -12.98 4.15 11.44
CA PHE A 481 -12.69 2.71 11.37
C PHE A 481 -11.29 2.35 11.85
N ILE A 482 -10.26 3.01 11.30
CA ILE A 482 -8.86 2.70 11.62
C ILE A 482 -8.57 2.95 13.11
N GLY A 483 -8.97 4.11 13.63
CA GLY A 483 -8.74 4.48 15.03
C GLY A 483 -9.43 3.52 16.00
N VAL A 484 -10.70 3.19 15.73
CA VAL A 484 -11.47 2.25 16.56
C VAL A 484 -10.89 0.84 16.47
N TYR A 485 -10.49 0.39 15.28
CA TYR A 485 -9.90 -0.94 15.11
C TYR A 485 -8.56 -1.08 15.88
N ILE A 486 -7.64 -0.14 15.68
CA ILE A 486 -6.33 -0.17 16.36
C ILE A 486 -6.50 -0.16 17.88
N ASN A 487 -7.33 0.75 18.41
CA ASN A 487 -7.49 0.91 19.85
C ASN A 487 -8.15 -0.29 20.54
N ASN A 488 -8.98 -1.07 19.84
CA ASN A 488 -9.74 -2.15 20.46
C ASN A 488 -9.27 -3.56 20.09
N PHE A 489 -8.58 -3.73 18.94
CA PHE A 489 -8.19 -5.06 18.45
C PHE A 489 -6.68 -5.24 18.28
N MET A 490 -5.89 -4.16 18.22
CA MET A 490 -4.43 -4.24 18.10
C MET A 490 -3.69 -3.84 19.38
N SER A 491 -4.25 -2.99 20.24
CA SER A 491 -3.59 -2.49 21.45
C SER A 491 -3.44 -3.51 22.58
N SER A 492 -3.94 -4.74 22.42
CA SER A 492 -3.76 -5.84 23.41
C SER A 492 -2.53 -6.70 23.16
N SER A 493 -1.65 -6.31 22.21
CA SER A 493 -0.47 -7.10 21.81
C SER A 493 0.87 -6.41 22.11
N PHE A 494 0.86 -5.31 22.90
CA PHE A 494 2.07 -4.61 23.34
C PHE A 494 2.19 -4.62 24.86
#